data_111fee5b5c6819ddb344a9f137ed244b
#
_entry.id   111fee5b5c6819ddb344a9f137ed244b
#
_cell.length_a   1.000
_cell.length_b   1.000
_cell.length_c   1.000
_cell.angle_alpha   90.00
_cell.angle_beta   90.00
_cell.angle_gamma   90.00
#
_symmetry.space_group_name_H-M   'P 1'
#
loop_
_entity.id
_entity.type
_entity.pdbx_description
1 polymer ?
#
loop_
_entity_poly.entity_id
_entity_poly.type
_entity_poly.pdbx_seq_one_letter_code
_entity_poly.pdbx_strand_id
1 'polypeptide(L)'
;MKRILYILLGVFSLTACQQHELPEHEGCVLELDIVCAHVPVVATRAIDADLAVTILDDKGEECLHYSAGEAPNKIVLKPGLFAVRVYTDNQTTWHTANNGKGEGCYYASQLVQMEADHATRLTMAVPMTNYAVGLELPELFDELFASYQFTLKNGSREVAIREGEEAYFSVADGGFTYALSTINADGVSNAHAPTEITSVQSGKKYLISYDYGLRAVSHEQ
;
A
#
# COMPACT_ATOMS: atom_id res chain seq x y z
N MET A 1 86.26 -7.59 23.44
CA MET A 1 84.92 -7.62 24.05
C MET A 1 84.06 -6.71 23.22
N LYS A 2 83.35 -7.28 22.22
CA LYS A 2 82.55 -6.49 21.25
C LYS A 2 81.12 -6.50 21.70
N ARG A 3 80.56 -5.35 21.95
CA ARG A 3 79.13 -5.16 22.23
C ARG A 3 78.40 -4.96 20.90
N ILE A 4 77.53 -5.90 20.59
CA ILE A 4 76.69 -5.85 19.39
C ILE A 4 75.39 -5.15 19.81
N LEU A 5 75.12 -4.00 19.20
CA LEU A 5 73.91 -3.24 19.38
C LEU A 5 72.90 -3.66 18.29
N TYR A 6 71.84 -4.36 18.70
CA TYR A 6 70.73 -4.70 17.80
C TYR A 6 69.77 -3.50 17.69
N ILE A 7 69.72 -2.88 16.54
CA ILE A 7 68.72 -1.87 16.19
C ILE A 7 67.52 -2.66 15.66
N LEU A 8 66.42 -2.66 16.47
CA LEU A 8 65.13 -3.20 16.05
C LEU A 8 64.43 -2.16 15.17
N LEU A 9 64.43 -2.37 13.86
CA LEU A 9 63.69 -1.57 12.92
C LEU A 9 62.21 -2.02 12.94
N GLY A 10 61.38 -1.29 13.66
CA GLY A 10 59.91 -1.52 13.63
C GLY A 10 59.35 -1.01 12.31
N VAL A 11 58.91 -1.95 11.46
CA VAL A 11 58.18 -1.63 10.25
C VAL A 11 56.73 -1.35 10.68
N PHE A 12 56.38 -0.09 10.74
CA PHE A 12 54.95 0.35 10.81
C PHE A 12 54.30 0.15 9.44
N SER A 13 53.58 -0.94 9.28
CA SER A 13 52.67 -1.10 8.13
C SER A 13 51.47 -0.19 8.34
N LEU A 14 51.50 0.98 7.71
CA LEU A 14 50.34 1.79 7.51
C LEU A 14 49.38 1.03 6.58
N THR A 15 48.41 0.38 7.13
CA THR A 15 47.22 -0.04 6.37
C THR A 15 46.46 1.24 6.01
N ALA A 16 46.77 1.80 4.86
CA ALA A 16 45.95 2.80 4.22
C ALA A 16 44.60 2.13 3.97
N CYS A 17 43.55 2.53 4.67
CA CYS A 17 42.19 2.36 4.22
C CYS A 17 42.13 2.97 2.82
N GLN A 18 42.07 2.14 1.79
CA GLN A 18 41.62 2.57 0.50
C GLN A 18 40.15 2.97 0.67
N GLN A 19 39.91 4.26 0.94
CA GLN A 19 38.66 4.86 0.55
C GLN A 19 38.56 4.61 -0.95
N HIS A 20 37.62 3.76 -1.32
CA HIS A 20 37.19 3.68 -2.69
C HIS A 20 36.58 5.04 -3.01
N GLU A 21 37.42 5.96 -3.51
CA GLU A 21 36.94 7.15 -4.18
C GLU A 21 36.08 6.65 -5.34
N LEU A 22 34.76 6.79 -5.18
CA LEU A 22 33.85 6.67 -6.29
C LEU A 22 34.35 7.63 -7.38
N PRO A 23 34.48 7.19 -8.65
CA PRO A 23 34.93 8.05 -9.70
C PRO A 23 34.03 9.31 -9.71
N GLU A 24 34.65 10.46 -9.43
CA GLU A 24 34.03 11.75 -9.69
C GLU A 24 33.70 11.76 -11.20
N HIS A 25 32.41 12.07 -11.48
CA HIS A 25 31.84 12.26 -12.81
C HIS A 25 31.22 11.01 -13.47
N GLU A 26 30.00 10.66 -13.01
CA GLU A 26 28.97 10.03 -13.86
C GLU A 26 27.72 9.62 -13.04
N GLY A 27 27.44 10.29 -11.93
CA GLY A 27 26.24 10.03 -11.12
C GLY A 27 25.12 11.02 -11.42
N CYS A 28 23.93 10.51 -11.74
CA CYS A 28 22.70 11.29 -11.73
C CYS A 28 21.98 11.10 -10.41
N VAL A 29 21.34 12.13 -9.90
CA VAL A 29 20.55 12.04 -8.68
C VAL A 29 19.07 12.01 -9.03
N LEU A 30 18.38 10.95 -8.63
CA LEU A 30 16.93 10.88 -8.64
C LEU A 30 16.40 11.33 -7.29
N GLU A 31 15.67 12.45 -7.27
CA GLU A 31 14.89 12.89 -6.11
C GLU A 31 13.49 12.30 -6.22
N LEU A 32 13.17 11.31 -5.40
CA LEU A 32 11.90 10.58 -5.43
C LEU A 32 10.97 11.11 -4.34
N ASP A 33 9.76 11.51 -4.75
CA ASP A 33 8.67 11.94 -3.89
C ASP A 33 7.44 11.06 -4.17
N ILE A 34 7.00 10.32 -3.15
CA ILE A 34 5.91 9.34 -3.28
C ILE A 34 4.68 9.87 -2.57
N VAL A 35 3.56 9.95 -3.28
CA VAL A 35 2.28 10.38 -2.75
C VAL A 35 1.25 9.26 -2.96
N CYS A 36 0.74 8.70 -1.86
CA CYS A 36 -0.39 7.77 -1.94
C CYS A 36 -1.63 8.52 -2.39
N ALA A 37 -2.14 8.18 -3.57
CA ALA A 37 -3.35 8.78 -4.10
C ALA A 37 -4.57 8.08 -3.51
N HIS A 38 -5.24 8.77 -2.59
CA HIS A 38 -6.57 8.39 -2.11
C HIS A 38 -7.61 9.22 -2.84
N VAL A 39 -8.71 8.60 -3.24
CA VAL A 39 -9.94 9.36 -3.52
C VAL A 39 -10.64 9.50 -2.16
N PRO A 40 -10.66 10.71 -1.58
CA PRO A 40 -11.28 10.89 -0.28
C PRO A 40 -12.80 10.81 -0.42
N VAL A 41 -13.41 9.78 0.15
CA VAL A 41 -14.75 9.92 0.68
C VAL A 41 -14.56 10.08 2.19
N VAL A 42 -14.73 11.33 2.66
CA VAL A 42 -14.62 11.77 4.06
C VAL A 42 -13.29 11.42 4.76
N ALA A 43 -12.61 12.49 5.13
CA ALA A 43 -11.35 12.51 5.85
C ALA A 43 -11.23 11.42 6.91
N THR A 44 -10.20 10.57 6.81
CA THR A 44 -9.37 10.21 7.97
C THR A 44 -8.23 9.30 7.54
N ARG A 45 -7.03 9.78 7.82
CA ARG A 45 -5.71 9.17 7.74
C ARG A 45 -5.16 9.04 6.31
N ALA A 46 -4.15 9.86 6.04
CA ALA A 46 -3.08 9.44 5.15
C ALA A 46 -2.67 8.04 5.63
N ILE A 47 -2.90 7.01 4.82
CA ILE A 47 -2.30 5.72 5.07
C ILE A 47 -0.83 5.97 4.73
N ASP A 48 0.03 6.04 5.75
CA ASP A 48 1.45 5.81 5.61
C ASP A 48 1.59 4.33 5.23
N ALA A 49 1.23 4.01 3.99
CA ALA A 49 1.53 2.72 3.44
C ALA A 49 3.03 2.73 3.17
N ASP A 50 3.78 2.00 3.99
CA ASP A 50 5.16 1.73 3.69
C ASP A 50 5.22 1.04 2.32
N LEU A 51 5.73 1.74 1.31
CA LEU A 51 5.78 1.27 -0.06
C LEU A 51 7.21 0.82 -0.41
N ALA A 52 7.31 -0.32 -1.08
CA ALA A 52 8.55 -0.79 -1.67
C ALA A 52 8.82 -0.05 -2.99
N VAL A 53 10.10 0.11 -3.30
CA VAL A 53 10.55 0.75 -4.54
C VAL A 53 11.49 -0.18 -5.27
N THR A 54 11.21 -0.46 -6.55
CA THR A 54 12.12 -1.18 -7.45
C THR A 54 12.45 -0.32 -8.66
N ILE A 55 13.74 -0.24 -8.99
CA ILE A 55 14.22 0.46 -10.17
C ILE A 55 14.76 -0.56 -11.16
N LEU A 56 14.22 -0.54 -12.36
CA LEU A 56 14.61 -1.41 -13.46
C LEU A 56 15.32 -0.60 -14.53
N ASP A 57 16.27 -1.22 -15.20
CA ASP A 57 16.94 -0.64 -16.37
C ASP A 57 16.06 -0.68 -17.65
N ASP A 58 16.62 -0.25 -18.77
CA ASP A 58 15.99 -0.24 -20.09
C ASP A 58 15.69 -1.65 -20.65
N LYS A 59 16.28 -2.69 -20.08
CA LYS A 59 16.02 -4.11 -20.40
C LYS A 59 14.99 -4.73 -19.49
N GLY A 60 14.56 -4.01 -18.43
CA GLY A 60 13.65 -4.51 -17.42
C GLY A 60 14.35 -5.35 -16.33
N GLU A 61 15.68 -5.29 -16.25
CA GLU A 61 16.44 -5.94 -15.19
C GLU A 61 16.46 -5.06 -13.94
N GLU A 62 16.36 -5.69 -12.75
CA GLU A 62 16.38 -4.98 -11.48
C GLU A 62 17.77 -4.44 -11.17
N CYS A 63 17.87 -3.11 -11.04
CA CYS A 63 19.08 -2.41 -10.64
C CYS A 63 19.14 -2.16 -9.14
N LEU A 64 18.01 -1.75 -8.55
CA LEU A 64 17.89 -1.44 -7.13
C LEU A 64 16.53 -1.89 -6.63
N HIS A 65 16.52 -2.36 -5.39
CA HIS A 65 15.32 -2.69 -4.64
C HIS A 65 15.41 -2.12 -3.23
N TYR A 66 14.33 -1.50 -2.77
CA TYR A 66 14.16 -1.01 -1.41
C TYR A 66 12.88 -1.61 -0.84
N SER A 67 12.98 -2.25 0.31
CA SER A 67 11.82 -2.75 1.05
C SER A 67 10.89 -1.60 1.46
N ALA A 68 9.69 -1.93 1.87
CA ALA A 68 8.68 -0.97 2.28
C ALA A 68 9.21 0.01 3.33
N GLY A 69 9.11 1.31 3.04
CA GLY A 69 9.59 2.41 3.89
C GLY A 69 11.10 2.66 3.91
N GLU A 70 11.90 1.88 3.17
CA GLU A 70 13.37 2.00 3.19
C GLU A 70 13.97 2.84 2.05
N ALA A 71 13.15 3.24 1.06
CA ALA A 71 13.65 4.01 -0.07
C ALA A 71 14.15 5.41 0.37
N PRO A 72 15.40 5.76 0.07
CA PRO A 72 15.91 7.09 0.37
C PRO A 72 15.30 8.14 -0.58
N ASN A 73 15.19 9.37 -0.13
CA ASN A 73 14.70 10.49 -0.95
C ASN A 73 15.62 10.83 -2.13
N LYS A 74 16.87 10.38 -2.10
CA LYS A 74 17.87 10.60 -3.14
C LYS A 74 18.54 9.29 -3.50
N ILE A 75 18.43 8.93 -4.76
CA ILE A 75 18.98 7.70 -5.33
C ILE A 75 19.98 8.07 -6.42
N VAL A 76 21.17 7.52 -6.33
CA VAL A 76 22.22 7.74 -7.36
C VAL A 76 22.12 6.63 -8.41
N LEU A 77 21.96 7.04 -9.67
CA LEU A 77 21.85 6.16 -10.82
C LEU A 77 22.88 6.57 -11.87
N LYS A 78 23.14 5.70 -12.84
CA LYS A 78 23.87 6.06 -14.06
C LYS A 78 22.95 6.82 -15.01
N PRO A 79 23.50 7.56 -16.00
CA PRO A 79 22.69 8.09 -17.08
C PRO A 79 21.98 6.98 -17.84
N GLY A 80 20.71 7.16 -18.20
CA GLY A 80 19.93 6.15 -18.90
C GLY A 80 18.44 6.24 -18.65
N LEU A 81 17.68 5.33 -19.25
CA LEU A 81 16.25 5.18 -19.05
C LEU A 81 15.98 4.11 -17.98
N PHE A 82 15.14 4.46 -17.01
CA PHE A 82 14.76 3.56 -15.92
C PHE A 82 13.24 3.50 -15.77
N ALA A 83 12.75 2.35 -15.29
CA ALA A 83 11.38 2.22 -14.80
C ALA A 83 11.40 2.21 -13.27
N VAL A 84 10.79 3.20 -12.64
CA VAL A 84 10.59 3.25 -11.19
C VAL A 84 9.24 2.62 -10.88
N ARG A 85 9.21 1.54 -10.10
CA ARG A 85 8.01 0.87 -9.59
C ARG A 85 7.88 1.12 -8.11
N VAL A 86 6.68 1.52 -7.69
CA VAL A 86 6.34 1.75 -6.29
C VAL A 86 5.10 0.94 -5.97
N TYR A 87 5.16 0.10 -4.91
CA TYR A 87 4.09 -0.86 -4.64
C TYR A 87 4.09 -1.32 -3.18
N THR A 88 2.96 -1.91 -2.75
CA THR A 88 2.89 -2.65 -1.49
C THR A 88 3.39 -4.08 -1.70
N ASP A 89 4.13 -4.64 -0.74
CA ASP A 89 4.68 -6.01 -0.83
C ASP A 89 3.61 -7.11 -0.87
N ASN A 90 2.39 -6.76 -0.50
CA ASN A 90 1.25 -7.67 -0.41
C ASN A 90 0.49 -7.94 -1.72
N GLN A 91 1.04 -7.62 -2.89
CA GLN A 91 0.36 -7.67 -4.21
C GLN A 91 -0.43 -8.96 -4.47
N THR A 92 0.03 -10.09 -3.93
CA THR A 92 -0.62 -11.40 -4.09
C THR A 92 -1.32 -11.89 -2.83
N THR A 93 -1.03 -11.32 -1.66
CA THR A 93 -1.47 -11.81 -0.34
C THR A 93 -2.40 -10.84 0.40
N TRP A 94 -2.64 -9.65 -0.14
CA TRP A 94 -3.47 -8.61 0.48
C TRP A 94 -4.84 -9.12 0.98
N HIS A 95 -5.41 -10.10 0.30
CA HIS A 95 -6.74 -10.65 0.60
C HIS A 95 -6.76 -11.51 1.87
N THR A 96 -5.60 -11.96 2.39
CA THR A 96 -5.51 -12.76 3.62
C THR A 96 -5.30 -11.92 4.87
N ALA A 97 -4.93 -10.65 4.71
CA ALA A 97 -4.71 -9.72 5.82
C ALA A 97 -5.98 -9.48 6.64
N ASN A 98 -5.82 -8.99 7.86
CA ASN A 98 -6.91 -8.58 8.75
C ASN A 98 -7.99 -9.66 8.91
N ASN A 99 -7.60 -10.90 9.20
CA ASN A 99 -8.48 -12.06 9.33
C ASN A 99 -9.34 -12.32 8.07
N GLY A 100 -8.74 -12.16 6.89
CA GLY A 100 -9.40 -12.38 5.61
C GLY A 100 -10.23 -11.19 5.11
N LYS A 101 -10.26 -10.06 5.82
CA LYS A 101 -10.90 -8.83 5.33
C LYS A 101 -10.08 -8.15 4.23
N GLY A 102 -8.77 -8.42 4.20
CA GLY A 102 -7.85 -7.86 3.26
C GLY A 102 -7.32 -6.49 3.69
N GLU A 103 -6.53 -5.90 2.81
CA GLU A 103 -5.96 -4.56 2.98
C GLU A 103 -5.76 -3.86 1.64
N GLY A 104 -5.47 -2.54 1.67
CA GLY A 104 -5.22 -1.76 0.47
C GLY A 104 -3.97 -2.25 -0.26
N CYS A 105 -4.08 -2.39 -1.57
CA CYS A 105 -3.01 -2.81 -2.46
C CYS A 105 -2.69 -1.65 -3.40
N TYR A 106 -1.45 -1.18 -3.42
CA TYR A 106 -1.02 0.01 -4.15
C TYR A 106 0.02 -0.35 -5.20
N TYR A 107 -0.04 0.29 -6.37
CA TYR A 107 0.94 0.09 -7.42
C TYR A 107 1.01 1.29 -8.36
N ALA A 108 2.22 1.72 -8.69
CA ALA A 108 2.51 2.63 -9.79
C ALA A 108 3.81 2.24 -10.47
N SER A 109 3.94 2.57 -11.76
CA SER A 109 5.18 2.44 -12.52
C SER A 109 5.33 3.64 -13.44
N GLN A 110 6.51 4.27 -13.44
CA GLN A 110 6.80 5.42 -14.27
C GLN A 110 8.20 5.33 -14.86
N LEU A 111 8.33 5.69 -16.14
CA LEU A 111 9.63 5.80 -16.79
C LEU A 111 10.27 7.14 -16.45
N VAL A 112 11.57 7.13 -16.20
CA VAL A 112 12.37 8.31 -15.92
C VAL A 112 13.66 8.26 -16.76
N GLN A 113 13.96 9.37 -17.45
CA GLN A 113 15.22 9.55 -18.15
C GLN A 113 16.20 10.27 -17.22
N MET A 114 17.34 9.64 -16.96
CA MET A 114 18.42 10.20 -16.17
C MET A 114 19.50 10.76 -17.09
N GLU A 115 19.84 12.04 -16.92
CA GLU A 115 20.87 12.74 -17.69
C GLU A 115 22.12 12.93 -16.82
N ALA A 116 23.31 12.81 -17.43
CA ALA A 116 24.56 13.02 -16.73
C ALA A 116 24.61 14.42 -16.07
N ASP A 117 25.13 14.49 -14.86
CA ASP A 117 25.33 15.72 -14.10
C ASP A 117 24.05 16.52 -13.79
N HIS A 118 22.89 15.87 -13.91
CA HIS A 118 21.59 16.49 -13.57
C HIS A 118 20.89 15.75 -12.42
N ALA A 119 20.22 16.53 -11.58
CA ALA A 119 19.26 15.99 -10.62
C ALA A 119 17.87 15.94 -11.28
N THR A 120 17.27 14.76 -11.30
CA THR A 120 15.91 14.56 -11.82
C THR A 120 14.96 14.39 -10.64
N ARG A 121 13.90 15.19 -10.59
CA ARG A 121 12.85 15.05 -9.60
C ARG A 121 11.67 14.27 -10.17
N LEU A 122 11.27 13.19 -9.49
CA LEU A 122 10.13 12.36 -9.85
C LEU A 122 9.12 12.35 -8.69
N THR A 123 7.91 12.86 -8.94
CA THR A 123 6.79 12.74 -8.01
C THR A 123 5.85 11.68 -8.54
N MET A 124 5.61 10.63 -7.77
CA MET A 124 4.75 9.52 -8.15
C MET A 124 3.49 9.48 -7.28
N ALA A 125 2.33 9.57 -7.92
CA ALA A 125 1.05 9.24 -7.31
C ALA A 125 0.84 7.73 -7.41
N VAL A 126 0.69 7.05 -6.28
CA VAL A 126 0.54 5.59 -6.22
C VAL A 126 -0.91 5.24 -5.86
N PRO A 127 -1.75 4.90 -6.84
CA PRO A 127 -3.15 4.59 -6.61
C PRO A 127 -3.33 3.22 -5.96
N MET A 128 -4.39 3.07 -5.17
CA MET A 128 -4.88 1.78 -4.74
C MET A 128 -5.45 1.00 -5.94
N THR A 129 -5.10 -0.27 -6.08
CA THR A 129 -5.47 -1.13 -7.22
C THR A 129 -6.71 -1.99 -6.96
N ASN A 130 -7.05 -2.21 -5.70
CA ASN A 130 -8.28 -2.86 -5.24
C ASN A 130 -9.31 -1.79 -4.79
N TYR A 131 -10.45 -2.20 -4.25
CA TYR A 131 -11.44 -1.31 -3.66
C TYR A 131 -11.81 -1.77 -2.26
N ALA A 132 -12.34 -0.84 -1.44
CA ALA A 132 -12.77 -1.10 -0.08
C ALA A 132 -14.29 -1.02 0.04
N VAL A 133 -14.87 -1.80 0.96
CA VAL A 133 -16.27 -1.70 1.38
C VAL A 133 -16.31 -1.58 2.90
N GLY A 134 -17.01 -0.56 3.40
CA GLY A 134 -17.20 -0.31 4.82
C GLY A 134 -18.68 -0.31 5.19
N LEU A 135 -18.97 -0.43 6.49
CA LEU A 135 -20.30 -0.34 7.07
C LEU A 135 -20.36 0.85 8.01
N GLU A 136 -21.44 1.63 7.89
CA GLU A 136 -21.80 2.71 8.80
C GLU A 136 -23.21 2.48 9.32
N LEU A 137 -23.35 2.51 10.65
CA LEU A 137 -24.62 2.35 11.32
C LEU A 137 -25.00 3.67 12.00
N PRO A 138 -26.30 4.04 12.05
CA PRO A 138 -26.74 5.24 12.74
C PRO A 138 -26.64 5.08 14.25
N GLU A 139 -26.47 6.19 14.99
CA GLU A 139 -26.18 6.25 16.43
C GLU A 139 -27.12 5.38 17.32
N LEU A 140 -28.37 5.23 16.96
CA LEU A 140 -29.34 4.47 17.75
C LEU A 140 -29.48 3.01 17.32
N PHE A 141 -28.61 2.53 16.44
CA PHE A 141 -28.74 1.19 15.88
C PHE A 141 -28.66 0.10 16.98
N ASP A 142 -27.69 0.21 17.88
CA ASP A 142 -27.46 -0.73 18.97
C ASP A 142 -28.59 -0.69 20.07
N GLU A 143 -29.38 0.39 20.12
CA GLU A 143 -30.55 0.46 21.02
C GLU A 143 -31.75 -0.32 20.45
N LEU A 144 -31.84 -0.43 19.14
CA LEU A 144 -32.95 -1.09 18.44
C LEU A 144 -32.67 -2.56 18.14
N PHE A 145 -31.41 -2.92 17.98
CA PHE A 145 -31.01 -4.27 17.59
C PHE A 145 -30.01 -4.87 18.58
N ALA A 146 -30.38 -6.02 19.14
CA ALA A 146 -29.53 -6.76 20.08
C ALA A 146 -28.27 -7.33 19.39
N SER A 147 -28.34 -7.60 18.09
CA SER A 147 -27.20 -8.04 17.28
C SER A 147 -27.46 -7.88 15.80
N TYR A 148 -26.39 -7.88 15.02
CA TYR A 148 -26.45 -7.90 13.57
C TYR A 148 -25.31 -8.72 12.98
N GLN A 149 -25.50 -9.11 11.73
CA GLN A 149 -24.47 -9.69 10.88
C GLN A 149 -24.51 -8.99 9.52
N PHE A 150 -23.42 -8.37 9.14
CA PHE A 150 -23.24 -7.77 7.82
C PHE A 150 -22.21 -8.59 7.04
N THR A 151 -22.63 -9.09 5.89
CA THR A 151 -21.83 -9.98 5.06
C THR A 151 -21.65 -9.38 3.69
N LEU A 152 -20.42 -9.43 3.20
CA LEU A 152 -19.99 -9.01 1.86
C LEU A 152 -19.56 -10.24 1.07
N LYS A 153 -19.96 -10.31 -0.19
CA LYS A 153 -19.55 -11.40 -1.10
C LYS A 153 -19.08 -10.83 -2.44
N ASN A 154 -17.91 -11.30 -2.87
CA ASN A 154 -17.34 -10.99 -4.18
C ASN A 154 -16.78 -12.29 -4.77
N GLY A 155 -17.34 -12.76 -5.86
CA GLY A 155 -17.04 -14.07 -6.42
C GLY A 155 -17.27 -15.20 -5.40
N SER A 156 -16.24 -15.95 -5.10
CA SER A 156 -16.25 -17.04 -4.10
C SER A 156 -15.89 -16.56 -2.69
N ARG A 157 -15.41 -15.33 -2.53
CA ARG A 157 -14.98 -14.79 -1.26
C ARG A 157 -16.15 -14.17 -0.50
N GLU A 158 -16.33 -14.58 0.74
CA GLU A 158 -17.34 -14.07 1.65
C GLU A 158 -16.66 -13.56 2.93
N VAL A 159 -17.01 -12.34 3.36
CA VAL A 159 -16.38 -11.66 4.49
C VAL A 159 -17.48 -10.99 5.33
N ALA A 160 -17.44 -11.21 6.63
CA ALA A 160 -18.25 -10.45 7.57
C ALA A 160 -17.46 -9.28 8.15
N ILE A 161 -18.06 -8.10 8.18
CA ILE A 161 -17.49 -6.91 8.80
C ILE A 161 -18.48 -6.31 9.82
N ARG A 162 -17.91 -5.51 10.72
CA ARG A 162 -18.65 -4.70 11.68
C ARG A 162 -18.54 -3.23 11.32
N GLU A 163 -19.31 -2.41 11.98
CA GLU A 163 -19.18 -0.96 11.91
C GLU A 163 -17.75 -0.51 12.18
N GLY A 164 -17.27 0.42 11.35
CA GLY A 164 -15.90 0.93 11.41
C GLY A 164 -14.84 0.01 10.83
N GLU A 165 -15.20 -1.21 10.41
CA GLU A 165 -14.30 -2.12 9.70
C GLU A 165 -14.44 -1.99 8.17
N GLU A 166 -13.39 -2.37 7.46
CA GLU A 166 -13.34 -2.39 6.02
C GLU A 166 -12.96 -3.78 5.51
N ALA A 167 -13.54 -4.16 4.37
CA ALA A 167 -13.08 -5.30 3.60
C ALA A 167 -12.64 -4.84 2.21
N TYR A 168 -11.57 -5.46 1.70
CA TYR A 168 -10.97 -5.10 0.42
C TYR A 168 -11.19 -6.21 -0.60
N PHE A 169 -11.48 -5.84 -1.86
CA PHE A 169 -11.80 -6.76 -2.93
C PHE A 169 -11.10 -6.37 -4.23
N SER A 170 -10.87 -7.36 -5.08
CA SER A 170 -10.30 -7.14 -6.41
C SER A 170 -11.35 -6.61 -7.38
N VAL A 171 -10.99 -5.59 -8.16
CA VAL A 171 -11.82 -5.11 -9.26
C VAL A 171 -11.97 -6.18 -10.36
N ALA A 172 -10.98 -7.03 -10.52
CA ALA A 172 -11.00 -8.10 -11.52
C ALA A 172 -12.09 -9.16 -11.25
N ASP A 173 -12.51 -9.33 -9.99
CA ASP A 173 -13.57 -10.23 -9.59
C ASP A 173 -14.99 -9.62 -9.77
N GLY A 174 -15.05 -8.40 -10.30
CA GLY A 174 -16.29 -7.67 -10.55
C GLY A 174 -16.83 -6.96 -9.30
N GLY A 175 -18.16 -6.75 -9.31
CA GLY A 175 -18.90 -6.13 -8.22
C GLY A 175 -18.98 -6.99 -6.97
N PHE A 176 -19.75 -6.53 -5.99
CA PHE A 176 -19.98 -7.27 -4.76
C PHE A 176 -21.47 -7.30 -4.38
N THR A 177 -21.83 -8.27 -3.56
CA THR A 177 -23.15 -8.35 -2.94
C THR A 177 -23.00 -8.11 -1.44
N TYR A 178 -23.93 -7.38 -0.85
CA TYR A 178 -23.99 -7.24 0.59
C TYR A 178 -25.34 -7.68 1.14
N ALA A 179 -25.34 -8.17 2.39
CA ALA A 179 -26.55 -8.57 3.11
C ALA A 179 -26.41 -8.18 4.58
N LEU A 180 -27.52 -7.65 5.15
CA LEU A 180 -27.62 -7.33 6.57
C LEU A 180 -28.72 -8.21 7.18
N SER A 181 -28.42 -8.90 8.25
CA SER A 181 -29.40 -9.52 9.14
C SER A 181 -29.30 -8.91 10.53
N THR A 182 -30.44 -8.71 11.17
CA THR A 182 -30.54 -8.10 12.50
C THR A 182 -31.41 -8.94 13.41
N ILE A 183 -31.17 -8.88 14.71
CA ILE A 183 -32.05 -9.41 15.75
C ILE A 183 -32.42 -8.24 16.66
N ASN A 184 -33.72 -7.92 16.78
CA ASN A 184 -34.18 -6.85 17.65
C ASN A 184 -34.12 -7.24 19.15
N ALA A 185 -34.44 -6.30 20.05
CA ALA A 185 -34.45 -6.53 21.49
C ALA A 185 -35.43 -7.63 21.93
N ASP A 186 -36.48 -7.88 21.15
CA ASP A 186 -37.48 -8.92 21.41
C ASP A 186 -37.05 -10.30 20.86
N GLY A 187 -35.88 -10.41 20.30
CA GLY A 187 -35.34 -11.65 19.71
C GLY A 187 -35.91 -11.98 18.32
N VAL A 188 -36.59 -11.05 17.67
CA VAL A 188 -37.10 -11.24 16.30
C VAL A 188 -36.00 -11.00 15.30
N SER A 189 -35.74 -12.01 14.49
CA SER A 189 -34.77 -11.91 13.40
C SER A 189 -35.40 -11.27 12.16
N ASN A 190 -34.67 -10.37 11.54
CA ASN A 190 -34.99 -9.77 10.26
C ASN A 190 -33.77 -9.87 9.32
N ALA A 191 -33.97 -10.40 8.12
CA ALA A 191 -32.93 -10.50 7.09
C ALA A 191 -33.35 -9.66 5.90
N HIS A 192 -32.51 -8.72 5.53
CA HIS A 192 -32.64 -7.96 4.30
C HIS A 192 -32.19 -8.80 3.11
N ALA A 193 -32.92 -8.71 2.00
CA ALA A 193 -32.51 -9.36 0.76
C ALA A 193 -31.11 -8.86 0.35
N PRO A 194 -30.23 -9.73 -0.15
CA PRO A 194 -28.94 -9.30 -0.65
C PRO A 194 -29.08 -8.27 -1.76
N THR A 195 -28.25 -7.24 -1.69
CA THR A 195 -28.16 -6.17 -2.70
C THR A 195 -26.85 -6.31 -3.45
N GLU A 196 -26.91 -6.18 -4.77
CA GLU A 196 -25.75 -6.29 -5.64
C GLU A 196 -25.30 -4.93 -6.16
N ILE A 197 -24.00 -4.69 -6.09
CA ILE A 197 -23.29 -3.58 -6.72
C ILE A 197 -22.46 -4.15 -7.87
N THR A 198 -22.86 -3.89 -9.10
CA THR A 198 -22.26 -4.50 -10.29
C THR A 198 -21.06 -3.74 -10.83
N SER A 199 -20.98 -2.42 -10.57
CA SER A 199 -19.92 -1.55 -11.08
C SER A 199 -19.03 -1.05 -9.95
N VAL A 200 -17.78 -1.47 -9.98
CA VAL A 200 -16.76 -1.06 -8.99
C VAL A 200 -15.52 -0.51 -9.70
N GLN A 201 -14.79 0.34 -9.02
CA GLN A 201 -13.56 0.97 -9.51
C GLN A 201 -12.44 0.80 -8.50
N SER A 202 -11.21 0.63 -8.98
CA SER A 202 -10.02 0.65 -8.14
C SER A 202 -9.87 1.99 -7.43
N GLY A 203 -9.31 1.96 -6.23
CA GLY A 203 -9.09 3.17 -5.44
C GLY A 203 -10.33 3.75 -4.78
N LYS A 204 -11.50 3.13 -4.96
CA LYS A 204 -12.75 3.59 -4.34
C LYS A 204 -13.07 2.88 -3.04
N LYS A 205 -13.73 3.61 -2.15
CA LYS A 205 -14.38 3.08 -0.96
C LYS A 205 -15.88 3.19 -1.13
N TYR A 206 -16.57 2.07 -0.99
CA TYR A 206 -18.02 1.98 -0.97
C TYR A 206 -18.48 1.92 0.48
N LEU A 207 -19.26 2.92 0.92
CA LEU A 207 -19.81 2.97 2.25
C LEU A 207 -21.26 2.52 2.21
N ILE A 208 -21.57 1.48 2.95
CA ILE A 208 -22.92 0.95 3.08
C ILE A 208 -23.50 1.49 4.39
N SER A 209 -24.57 2.27 4.31
CA SER A 209 -25.24 2.86 5.47
C SER A 209 -26.65 2.31 5.65
N TYR A 210 -27.09 2.15 6.90
CA TYR A 210 -28.44 1.73 7.22
C TYR A 210 -29.35 2.95 7.37
N ASP A 211 -30.51 2.92 6.69
CA ASP A 211 -31.51 3.99 6.74
C ASP A 211 -32.77 3.50 7.48
N TYR A 212 -33.08 4.12 8.63
CA TYR A 212 -34.31 3.82 9.41
C TYR A 212 -35.59 4.15 8.67
N GLY A 213 -35.60 5.21 7.88
CA GLY A 213 -36.80 5.68 7.16
C GLY A 213 -37.24 4.69 6.09
N LEU A 214 -36.30 4.06 5.43
CA LEU A 214 -36.54 3.04 4.43
C LEU A 214 -36.54 1.63 5.00
N ARG A 215 -36.08 1.45 6.24
CA ARG A 215 -35.73 0.13 6.82
C ARG A 215 -34.86 -0.70 5.87
N ALA A 216 -34.00 -0.03 5.16
CA ALA A 216 -33.18 -0.55 4.07
C ALA A 216 -31.74 -0.08 4.23
N VAL A 217 -30.85 -0.74 3.52
CA VAL A 217 -29.43 -0.38 3.45
C VAL A 217 -29.20 0.36 2.13
N SER A 218 -28.60 1.54 2.19
CA SER A 218 -28.20 2.33 1.03
C SER A 218 -26.68 2.35 0.87
N HIS A 219 -26.19 2.79 -0.27
CA HIS A 219 -24.76 2.90 -0.54
C HIS A 219 -24.41 4.24 -1.18
N GLU A 220 -23.23 4.75 -0.82
CA GLU A 220 -22.60 5.89 -1.46
C GLU A 220 -21.28 5.45 -2.12
N GLN A 221 -20.94 6.11 -3.24
CA GLN A 221 -19.73 5.84 -4.04
C GLN A 221 -18.70 6.95 -3.90
#